data_4f0f4c4b21706ac78fcc2f64df1e4e2c
#
_entry.id   4f0f4c4b21706ac78fcc2f64df1e4e2c
#
_cell.length_a   1.000
_cell.length_b   1.000
_cell.length_c   1.000
_cell.angle_alpha   90.00
_cell.angle_beta   90.00
_cell.angle_gamma   90.00
#
_symmetry.space_group_name_H-M   'P 1'
#
loop_
_entity.id
_entity.type
_entity.pdbx_description
1 polymer ?
#
loop_
_entity_poly.entity_id
_entity_poly.type
_entity_poly.pdbx_seq_one_letter_code
_entity_poly.pdbx_strand_id
1 'polypeptide(L)'
;MIQRLKKKKLRTKECPIEHSAVEYFDVPIHTSDPRSVNDSFLVEDSTNIDYDHCVVMTPTKQVTGKRKLVVFFHGAGEPVNQDSWIGVDKFMPQFFAACGYVVCASNGLPQTFASENNISYCRPVGNYMWIESVCKMVEKVCREWNCDRNEIYVYGESQGGMGALNFVECGAIPVKACVLDSPAISMLYSQLNIPNAHGNLKFFYGFDNAESYSTEKVYGLDPFARNCSKIEDKADYTLINGRYLSSTELSKCTSKRITRCPVKFFLGAEDTTTPAFASQLVYKQLKNAGQLTSCDLYIGVGHCTDQNSKVIGTFSYRDKTYNITKPTVDMALWWARFGGYDDLPTITPAE
;
A
#
# COMPACT_ATOMS: atom_id res chain seq x y z
N MET A 1 58.36 1.60 -6.91
CA MET A 1 57.69 1.95 -8.20
C MET A 1 56.32 1.31 -8.21
N ILE A 2 55.30 2.01 -7.75
CA ILE A 2 53.93 1.48 -7.61
C ILE A 2 53.17 1.94 -8.85
N GLN A 3 52.87 1.01 -9.74
CA GLN A 3 52.02 1.29 -10.91
C GLN A 3 50.59 1.52 -10.46
N ARG A 4 50.06 2.74 -10.65
CA ARG A 4 48.67 3.07 -10.54
C ARG A 4 47.88 2.40 -11.68
N LEU A 5 47.12 1.34 -11.37
CA LEU A 5 46.12 0.82 -12.27
C LEU A 5 44.99 1.86 -12.49
N LYS A 6 44.97 2.46 -13.67
CA LYS A 6 43.84 3.29 -14.12
C LYS A 6 42.60 2.43 -14.21
N LYS A 7 41.60 2.67 -13.33
CA LYS A 7 40.26 2.10 -13.49
C LYS A 7 39.67 2.55 -14.83
N LYS A 8 39.63 1.65 -15.81
CA LYS A 8 38.84 1.83 -17.02
C LYS A 8 37.37 1.91 -16.59
N LYS A 9 36.72 3.07 -16.76
CA LYS A 9 35.27 3.17 -16.74
C LYS A 9 34.75 2.31 -17.89
N LEU A 10 34.26 1.13 -17.62
CA LEU A 10 33.38 0.40 -18.52
C LEU A 10 32.12 1.25 -18.70
N ARG A 11 32.02 1.94 -19.83
CA ARG A 11 30.74 2.43 -20.34
C ARG A 11 29.94 1.18 -20.72
N THR A 12 29.11 0.70 -19.84
CA THR A 12 27.99 -0.17 -20.24
C THR A 12 27.15 0.68 -21.18
N LYS A 13 27.12 0.33 -22.46
CA LYS A 13 26.06 0.74 -23.36
C LYS A 13 24.77 0.19 -22.71
N GLU A 14 23.99 1.06 -22.10
CA GLU A 14 22.62 0.72 -21.74
C GLU A 14 21.90 0.44 -23.05
N CYS A 15 21.74 -0.83 -23.40
CA CYS A 15 20.78 -1.24 -24.39
C CYS A 15 19.43 -0.98 -23.69
N PRO A 16 18.58 -0.08 -24.19
CA PRO A 16 17.26 0.08 -23.62
C PRO A 16 16.54 -1.25 -23.78
N ILE A 17 16.30 -1.97 -22.69
CA ILE A 17 15.42 -3.13 -22.70
C ILE A 17 14.04 -2.56 -23.02
N GLU A 18 13.50 -2.89 -24.17
CA GLU A 18 12.12 -2.58 -24.51
C GLU A 18 11.22 -3.46 -23.65
N HIS A 19 10.71 -2.87 -22.59
CA HIS A 19 9.73 -3.51 -21.73
C HIS A 19 8.34 -3.44 -22.37
N SER A 20 7.59 -4.53 -22.26
CA SER A 20 6.17 -4.54 -22.62
C SER A 20 5.39 -3.59 -21.71
N ALA A 21 4.16 -3.28 -22.10
CA ALA A 21 3.30 -2.35 -21.36
C ALA A 21 3.07 -2.79 -19.92
N VAL A 22 2.91 -4.10 -19.76
CA VAL A 22 2.68 -4.77 -18.48
C VAL A 22 3.44 -6.08 -18.54
N GLU A 23 4.19 -6.37 -17.49
CA GLU A 23 4.95 -7.61 -17.36
C GLU A 23 4.62 -8.25 -16.02
N TYR A 24 4.52 -9.58 -16.02
CA TYR A 24 4.28 -10.40 -14.85
C TYR A 24 5.52 -11.21 -14.53
N PHE A 25 5.81 -11.35 -13.25
CA PHE A 25 6.92 -12.14 -12.77
C PHE A 25 6.67 -12.59 -11.33
N ASP A 26 7.43 -13.55 -10.88
CA ASP A 26 7.33 -14.07 -9.53
C ASP A 26 8.52 -13.66 -8.68
N VAL A 27 8.29 -13.55 -7.38
CA VAL A 27 9.33 -13.36 -6.37
C VAL A 27 9.26 -14.46 -5.31
N PRO A 28 10.39 -15.04 -4.90
CA PRO A 28 10.42 -16.05 -3.84
C PRO A 28 10.21 -15.37 -2.49
N ILE A 29 9.31 -15.90 -1.67
CA ILE A 29 9.06 -15.41 -0.31
C ILE A 29 9.02 -16.58 0.68
N HIS A 30 9.29 -16.29 1.95
CA HIS A 30 9.21 -17.27 3.01
C HIS A 30 7.77 -17.43 3.49
N THR A 31 7.30 -18.66 3.61
CA THR A 31 5.91 -19.00 3.95
C THR A 31 5.73 -19.69 5.31
N SER A 32 6.80 -19.88 6.06
CA SER A 32 6.70 -20.51 7.37
C SER A 32 6.27 -19.55 8.46
N ASP A 33 5.43 -20.03 9.31
CA ASP A 33 4.81 -19.42 10.49
C ASP A 33 4.29 -17.97 10.31
N PRO A 34 3.04 -17.84 9.85
CA PRO A 34 2.39 -16.54 9.73
C PRO A 34 2.21 -15.79 11.06
N ARG A 35 2.47 -16.44 12.19
CA ARG A 35 2.27 -15.91 13.55
C ARG A 35 3.54 -15.42 14.21
N SER A 36 4.70 -15.67 13.63
CA SER A 36 5.98 -15.18 14.16
C SER A 36 6.17 -13.69 13.83
N VAL A 37 5.28 -12.86 14.34
CA VAL A 37 5.41 -11.40 14.24
C VAL A 37 6.33 -10.92 15.33
N ASN A 38 7.61 -10.97 15.08
CA ASN A 38 8.61 -10.23 15.83
C ASN A 38 8.64 -8.79 15.37
N ASP A 39 9.26 -7.90 16.12
CA ASP A 39 9.54 -6.51 15.73
C ASP A 39 10.35 -6.39 14.42
N SER A 40 10.99 -7.46 13.98
CA SER A 40 11.57 -7.62 12.64
C SER A 40 10.54 -8.29 11.72
N PHE A 41 10.06 -7.58 10.71
CA PHE A 41 9.15 -8.10 9.70
C PHE A 41 9.77 -9.18 8.78
N LEU A 42 10.96 -9.64 9.09
CA LEU A 42 11.72 -10.64 8.34
C LEU A 42 11.79 -11.91 9.15
N VAL A 43 11.28 -12.99 8.59
CA VAL A 43 11.44 -14.34 9.15
C VAL A 43 12.77 -14.89 8.62
N GLU A 44 13.82 -14.81 9.46
CA GLU A 44 15.17 -15.21 9.05
C GLU A 44 15.36 -16.73 8.93
N ASP A 45 14.50 -17.55 9.56
CA ASP A 45 14.74 -18.99 9.77
C ASP A 45 13.79 -19.93 8.99
N SER A 46 13.06 -19.43 8.01
CA SER A 46 12.18 -20.30 7.23
C SER A 46 12.90 -21.00 6.08
N THR A 47 12.80 -22.32 6.03
CA THR A 47 13.24 -23.13 4.88
C THR A 47 12.16 -23.26 3.81
N ASN A 48 10.93 -22.90 4.11
CA ASN A 48 9.82 -23.01 3.15
C ASN A 48 9.75 -21.74 2.30
N ILE A 49 9.97 -21.91 1.01
CA ILE A 49 9.91 -20.83 0.02
C ILE A 49 8.79 -21.15 -0.95
N ASP A 50 7.93 -20.19 -1.20
CA ASP A 50 6.93 -20.20 -2.26
C ASP A 50 7.06 -18.92 -3.10
N TYR A 51 6.31 -18.82 -4.19
CA TYR A 51 6.43 -17.72 -5.13
C TYR A 51 5.18 -16.86 -5.15
N ASP A 52 5.36 -15.56 -4.95
CA ASP A 52 4.30 -14.57 -5.04
C ASP A 52 4.31 -13.89 -6.40
N HIS A 53 3.11 -13.74 -6.99
CA HIS A 53 2.92 -13.08 -8.27
C HIS A 53 3.03 -11.57 -8.15
N CYS A 54 3.81 -10.99 -9.05
CA CYS A 54 4.02 -9.56 -9.17
C CYS A 54 3.70 -9.07 -10.57
N VAL A 55 3.35 -7.79 -10.66
CA VAL A 55 3.15 -7.10 -11.93
C VAL A 55 3.93 -5.80 -11.94
N VAL A 56 4.40 -5.41 -13.10
CA VAL A 56 4.96 -4.09 -13.37
C VAL A 56 4.32 -3.48 -14.59
N MET A 57 3.93 -2.22 -14.49
CA MET A 57 3.37 -1.42 -15.56
C MET A 57 4.34 -0.29 -15.90
N THR A 58 4.66 -0.16 -17.19
CA THR A 58 5.61 0.85 -17.65
C THR A 58 4.90 2.11 -18.14
N PRO A 59 5.46 3.30 -17.88
CA PRO A 59 4.90 4.53 -18.40
C PRO A 59 5.00 4.59 -19.93
N THR A 60 4.04 5.27 -20.57
CA THR A 60 4.11 5.61 -21.99
C THR A 60 5.04 6.79 -22.25
N LYS A 61 5.21 7.64 -21.23
CA LYS A 61 6.07 8.81 -21.30
C LYS A 61 7.53 8.41 -21.15
N GLN A 62 8.35 8.84 -22.09
CA GLN A 62 9.80 8.67 -21.95
C GLN A 62 10.33 9.71 -20.95
N VAL A 63 11.12 9.25 -20.00
CA VAL A 63 11.83 10.09 -19.04
C VAL A 63 13.33 9.89 -19.19
N THR A 64 14.08 10.96 -19.04
CA THR A 64 15.54 10.91 -19.04
C THR A 64 16.04 10.47 -17.66
N GLY A 65 17.00 9.55 -17.64
CA GLY A 65 17.59 9.06 -16.37
C GLY A 65 16.82 7.91 -15.73
N LYS A 66 16.93 7.80 -14.42
CA LYS A 66 16.20 6.79 -13.64
C LYS A 66 14.75 7.19 -13.45
N ARG A 67 13.88 6.20 -13.50
CA ARG A 67 12.44 6.36 -13.35
C ARG A 67 12.04 6.39 -11.88
N LYS A 68 10.94 7.10 -11.58
CA LYS A 68 10.30 7.04 -10.26
C LYS A 68 9.37 5.84 -10.21
N LEU A 69 9.28 5.22 -9.03
CA LEU A 69 8.52 3.99 -8.82
C LEU A 69 7.31 4.25 -7.93
N VAL A 70 6.16 3.74 -8.32
CA VAL A 70 4.98 3.58 -7.44
C VAL A 70 4.85 2.13 -7.04
N VAL A 71 4.79 1.87 -5.75
CA VAL A 71 4.40 0.59 -5.17
C VAL A 71 2.91 0.66 -4.84
N PHE A 72 2.14 -0.20 -5.47
CA PHE A 72 0.69 -0.25 -5.33
C PHE A 72 0.28 -1.44 -4.45
N PHE A 73 -0.39 -1.16 -3.35
CA PHE A 73 -1.03 -2.14 -2.49
C PHE A 73 -2.51 -2.22 -2.83
N HIS A 74 -2.94 -3.35 -3.33
CA HIS A 74 -4.29 -3.57 -3.86
C HIS A 74 -5.36 -3.74 -2.77
N GLY A 75 -6.62 -3.51 -3.14
CA GLY A 75 -7.77 -3.78 -2.29
C GLY A 75 -8.06 -5.27 -2.10
N ALA A 76 -8.95 -5.60 -1.18
CA ALA A 76 -9.33 -6.98 -0.93
C ALA A 76 -10.14 -7.57 -2.09
N GLY A 77 -9.80 -8.79 -2.49
CA GLY A 77 -10.47 -9.48 -3.59
C GLY A 77 -9.94 -9.13 -4.98
N GLU A 78 -8.78 -8.49 -5.05
CA GLU A 78 -8.15 -8.01 -6.29
C GLU A 78 -6.82 -8.68 -6.54
N PRO A 79 -6.82 -9.89 -7.10
CA PRO A 79 -5.58 -10.59 -7.37
C PRO A 79 -4.75 -9.84 -8.42
N VAL A 80 -3.44 -9.83 -8.22
CA VAL A 80 -2.48 -9.37 -9.20
C VAL A 80 -2.27 -10.48 -10.23
N ASN A 81 -3.13 -10.54 -11.23
CA ASN A 81 -3.03 -11.49 -12.32
C ASN A 81 -3.33 -10.83 -13.68
N GLN A 82 -3.10 -11.58 -14.77
CA GLN A 82 -3.22 -11.05 -16.13
C GLN A 82 -4.61 -10.49 -16.45
N ASP A 83 -5.66 -11.05 -15.86
CA ASP A 83 -7.03 -10.71 -16.19
C ASP A 83 -7.54 -9.49 -15.42
N SER A 84 -7.05 -9.28 -14.20
CA SER A 84 -7.59 -8.26 -13.29
C SER A 84 -6.88 -6.90 -13.35
N TRP A 85 -5.58 -6.88 -13.70
CA TRP A 85 -4.79 -5.63 -13.62
C TRP A 85 -4.83 -4.77 -14.89
N ILE A 86 -5.13 -5.36 -16.05
CA ILE A 86 -5.14 -4.67 -17.34
C ILE A 86 -6.56 -4.39 -17.84
N GLY A 87 -7.54 -5.16 -17.38
CA GLY A 87 -8.86 -5.25 -18.01
C GLY A 87 -9.98 -4.52 -17.32
N VAL A 88 -9.84 -4.14 -16.08
CA VAL A 88 -10.95 -3.77 -15.24
C VAL A 88 -10.81 -2.34 -14.67
N ASP A 89 -11.87 -1.72 -14.40
CA ASP A 89 -12.31 -0.49 -13.78
C ASP A 89 -11.33 0.24 -12.81
N LYS A 90 -10.18 -0.34 -12.50
CA LYS A 90 -9.17 0.26 -11.64
C LYS A 90 -8.17 1.07 -12.45
N PHE A 91 -8.41 2.34 -12.48
CA PHE A 91 -7.62 3.27 -13.27
C PHE A 91 -6.38 3.82 -12.54
N MET A 92 -6.23 3.61 -11.22
CA MET A 92 -5.13 4.21 -10.48
C MET A 92 -3.73 3.78 -10.92
N PRO A 93 -3.43 2.48 -11.17
CA PRO A 93 -2.14 2.10 -11.74
C PRO A 93 -1.87 2.75 -13.10
N GLN A 94 -2.89 2.80 -13.97
CA GLN A 94 -2.82 3.42 -15.29
C GLN A 94 -2.61 4.93 -15.20
N PHE A 95 -3.28 5.58 -14.25
CA PHE A 95 -3.11 7.01 -14.01
C PHE A 95 -1.67 7.34 -13.58
N PHE A 96 -1.10 6.61 -12.63
CA PHE A 96 0.28 6.82 -12.23
C PHE A 96 1.27 6.52 -13.36
N ALA A 97 1.01 5.48 -14.15
CA ALA A 97 1.83 5.19 -15.34
C ALA A 97 1.70 6.30 -16.40
N ALA A 98 0.51 6.89 -16.60
CA ALA A 98 0.31 8.04 -17.47
C ALA A 98 1.03 9.30 -16.97
N CYS A 99 1.17 9.47 -15.65
CA CYS A 99 1.99 10.51 -15.04
C CYS A 99 3.51 10.31 -15.26
N GLY A 100 3.94 9.12 -15.68
CA GLY A 100 5.35 8.82 -15.96
C GLY A 100 6.02 7.86 -14.97
N TYR A 101 5.32 7.38 -13.95
CA TYR A 101 5.86 6.40 -13.01
C TYR A 101 5.92 4.99 -13.62
N VAL A 102 6.93 4.22 -13.23
CA VAL A 102 6.80 2.76 -13.25
C VAL A 102 5.90 2.39 -12.07
N VAL A 103 4.93 1.51 -12.27
CA VAL A 103 4.00 1.08 -11.23
C VAL A 103 4.16 -0.41 -11.02
N CYS A 104 4.30 -0.87 -9.80
CA CYS A 104 4.37 -2.29 -9.49
C CYS A 104 3.47 -2.67 -8.32
N ALA A 105 2.98 -3.91 -8.35
CA ALA A 105 2.21 -4.51 -7.27
C ALA A 105 2.56 -5.98 -7.12
N SER A 106 2.46 -6.50 -5.90
CA SER A 106 2.50 -7.93 -5.62
C SER A 106 1.15 -8.39 -5.09
N ASN A 107 0.86 -9.67 -5.28
CA ASN A 107 -0.34 -10.27 -4.73
C ASN A 107 -0.31 -10.32 -3.19
N GLY A 108 0.89 -10.45 -2.63
CA GLY A 108 1.15 -10.40 -1.19
C GLY A 108 0.90 -11.71 -0.46
N LEU A 109 0.46 -12.72 -1.20
CA LEU A 109 0.21 -14.04 -0.68
C LEU A 109 0.29 -15.08 -1.82
N PRO A 110 1.22 -16.03 -1.77
CA PRO A 110 1.34 -17.06 -2.80
C PRO A 110 0.05 -17.86 -2.94
N GLN A 111 -0.35 -18.11 -4.17
CA GLN A 111 -1.59 -18.82 -4.46
C GLN A 111 -1.55 -20.27 -3.97
N THR A 112 -0.41 -20.96 -4.14
CA THR A 112 -0.20 -22.32 -3.67
C THR A 112 -0.36 -22.40 -2.16
N PHE A 113 0.39 -21.56 -1.43
CA PHE A 113 0.31 -21.48 0.02
C PHE A 113 -1.12 -21.18 0.52
N ALA A 114 -1.81 -20.24 -0.12
CA ALA A 114 -3.18 -19.90 0.25
C ALA A 114 -4.15 -21.07 0.03
N SER A 115 -3.99 -21.80 -1.08
CA SER A 115 -4.79 -23.00 -1.39
C SER A 115 -4.57 -24.11 -0.38
N GLU A 116 -3.33 -24.42 -0.04
CA GLU A 116 -2.95 -25.45 0.93
C GLU A 116 -3.49 -25.15 2.33
N ASN A 117 -3.61 -23.88 2.69
CA ASN A 117 -4.09 -23.45 3.99
C ASN A 117 -5.58 -23.05 3.99
N ASN A 118 -6.29 -23.22 2.89
CA ASN A 118 -7.70 -22.89 2.74
C ASN A 118 -8.01 -21.42 3.12
N ILE A 119 -7.17 -20.49 2.66
CA ILE A 119 -7.33 -19.05 2.82
C ILE A 119 -7.37 -18.35 1.45
N SER A 120 -7.87 -17.13 1.42
CA SER A 120 -7.96 -16.35 0.18
C SER A 120 -6.63 -15.67 -0.16
N TYR A 121 -6.02 -16.01 -1.30
CA TYR A 121 -4.76 -15.43 -1.75
C TYR A 121 -4.85 -13.93 -2.08
N CYS A 122 -6.02 -13.40 -2.39
CA CYS A 122 -6.26 -11.98 -2.63
C CYS A 122 -6.61 -11.19 -1.36
N ARG A 123 -6.33 -11.74 -0.17
CA ARG A 123 -6.56 -11.10 1.13
C ARG A 123 -5.35 -11.20 2.04
N PRO A 124 -4.21 -10.58 1.67
CA PRO A 124 -2.99 -10.64 2.49
C PRO A 124 -3.10 -9.94 3.84
N VAL A 125 -4.11 -9.10 4.07
CA VAL A 125 -4.42 -8.42 5.35
C VAL A 125 -3.21 -7.82 6.07
N GLY A 126 -2.28 -7.24 5.30
CA GLY A 126 -1.10 -6.55 5.83
C GLY A 126 -0.04 -7.45 6.47
N ASN A 127 -0.08 -8.76 6.25
CA ASN A 127 0.87 -9.72 6.84
C ASN A 127 2.32 -9.52 6.34
N TYR A 128 3.28 -10.18 7.03
CA TYR A 128 4.70 -10.06 6.73
C TYR A 128 5.10 -10.58 5.34
N MET A 129 4.42 -11.61 4.81
CA MET A 129 4.70 -12.13 3.48
C MET A 129 4.48 -11.07 2.41
N TRP A 130 3.43 -10.25 2.57
CA TRP A 130 3.21 -9.12 1.68
C TRP A 130 4.34 -8.10 1.73
N ILE A 131 4.81 -7.78 2.93
CA ILE A 131 5.94 -6.84 3.09
C ILE A 131 7.21 -7.40 2.45
N GLU A 132 7.52 -8.69 2.67
CA GLU A 132 8.67 -9.35 2.06
C GLU A 132 8.55 -9.39 0.53
N SER A 133 7.38 -9.77 0.01
CA SER A 133 7.11 -9.80 -1.42
C SER A 133 7.34 -8.43 -2.04
N VAL A 134 6.79 -7.37 -1.46
CA VAL A 134 6.99 -5.99 -1.93
C VAL A 134 8.47 -5.60 -1.89
N CYS A 135 9.21 -5.94 -0.85
CA CYS A 135 10.65 -5.63 -0.78
C CYS A 135 11.42 -6.28 -1.94
N LYS A 136 11.19 -7.56 -2.18
CA LYS A 136 11.85 -8.31 -3.26
C LYS A 136 11.42 -7.84 -4.65
N MET A 137 10.14 -7.54 -4.82
CA MET A 137 9.59 -6.95 -6.05
C MET A 137 10.25 -5.60 -6.34
N VAL A 138 10.32 -4.70 -5.37
CA VAL A 138 10.94 -3.37 -5.54
C VAL A 138 12.41 -3.49 -5.91
N GLU A 139 13.15 -4.42 -5.29
CA GLU A 139 14.55 -4.64 -5.64
C GLU A 139 14.73 -5.10 -7.08
N LYS A 140 13.89 -6.04 -7.53
CA LYS A 140 13.89 -6.53 -8.92
C LYS A 140 13.51 -5.41 -9.89
N VAL A 141 12.42 -4.71 -9.62
CA VAL A 141 11.93 -3.63 -10.50
C VAL A 141 12.94 -2.48 -10.59
N CYS A 142 13.53 -2.06 -9.48
CA CYS A 142 14.53 -1.00 -9.52
C CYS A 142 15.76 -1.37 -10.37
N ARG A 143 16.15 -2.64 -10.36
CA ARG A 143 17.28 -3.13 -11.14
C ARG A 143 16.95 -3.27 -12.62
N GLU A 144 15.82 -3.87 -12.96
CA GLU A 144 15.48 -4.29 -14.31
C GLU A 144 14.76 -3.20 -15.11
N TRP A 145 13.97 -2.33 -14.47
CA TRP A 145 13.26 -1.21 -15.11
C TRP A 145 13.93 0.15 -14.90
N ASN A 146 15.19 0.16 -14.45
CA ASN A 146 15.98 1.37 -14.24
C ASN A 146 15.28 2.42 -13.33
N CYS A 147 14.69 1.96 -12.21
CA CYS A 147 14.08 2.84 -11.24
C CYS A 147 15.09 3.34 -10.19
N ASP A 148 14.85 4.52 -9.63
CA ASP A 148 15.64 5.05 -8.54
C ASP A 148 15.12 4.54 -7.19
N ARG A 149 15.94 3.82 -6.43
CA ARG A 149 15.58 3.33 -5.09
C ARG A 149 15.29 4.44 -4.07
N ASN A 150 15.68 5.66 -4.37
CA ASN A 150 15.39 6.83 -3.54
C ASN A 150 14.14 7.61 -3.99
N GLU A 151 13.51 7.22 -5.08
CA GLU A 151 12.34 7.88 -5.66
C GLU A 151 11.16 6.90 -5.72
N ILE A 152 10.82 6.35 -4.54
CA ILE A 152 9.73 5.39 -4.36
C ILE A 152 8.55 6.06 -3.67
N TYR A 153 7.38 5.89 -4.24
CA TYR A 153 6.10 6.38 -3.75
C TYR A 153 5.18 5.19 -3.49
N VAL A 154 4.32 5.30 -2.50
CA VAL A 154 3.44 4.20 -2.09
C VAL A 154 1.99 4.64 -2.19
N TYR A 155 1.16 3.79 -2.76
CA TYR A 155 -0.29 3.91 -2.76
C TYR A 155 -0.91 2.65 -2.17
N GLY A 156 -1.90 2.81 -1.31
CA GLY A 156 -2.65 1.69 -0.75
C GLY A 156 -4.13 1.99 -0.66
N GLU A 157 -4.94 1.10 -1.19
CA GLU A 157 -6.38 1.21 -1.25
C GLU A 157 -7.05 0.17 -0.36
N SER A 158 -8.05 0.55 0.41
CA SER A 158 -8.83 -0.39 1.22
C SER A 158 -7.91 -1.26 2.10
N GLN A 159 -7.95 -2.59 1.96
CA GLN A 159 -7.01 -3.51 2.60
C GLN A 159 -5.54 -3.15 2.31
N GLY A 160 -5.26 -2.71 1.08
CA GLY A 160 -3.92 -2.27 0.69
C GLY A 160 -3.42 -1.06 1.47
N GLY A 161 -4.32 -0.26 2.01
CA GLY A 161 -3.95 0.83 2.92
C GLY A 161 -3.29 0.35 4.20
N MET A 162 -3.71 -0.80 4.76
CA MET A 162 -3.04 -1.46 5.89
C MET A 162 -1.65 -1.94 5.48
N GLY A 163 -1.55 -2.63 4.35
CA GLY A 163 -0.26 -3.11 3.83
C GLY A 163 0.71 -1.97 3.55
N ALA A 164 0.24 -0.90 2.92
CA ALA A 164 1.03 0.29 2.60
C ALA A 164 1.55 0.99 3.88
N LEU A 165 0.70 1.18 4.89
CA LEU A 165 1.12 1.79 6.15
C LEU A 165 2.11 0.90 6.89
N ASN A 166 1.87 -0.41 6.95
CA ASN A 166 2.84 -1.35 7.53
C ASN A 166 4.18 -1.31 6.81
N PHE A 167 4.18 -1.28 5.48
CA PHE A 167 5.40 -1.21 4.68
C PHE A 167 6.22 0.05 4.95
N VAL A 168 5.59 1.23 5.01
CA VAL A 168 6.32 2.47 5.28
C VAL A 168 6.77 2.58 6.73
N GLU A 169 6.04 2.02 7.68
CA GLU A 169 6.40 2.02 9.10
C GLU A 169 7.47 0.98 9.44
N CYS A 170 7.57 -0.12 8.70
CA CYS A 170 8.67 -1.07 8.90
C CYS A 170 10.02 -0.49 8.44
N GLY A 171 10.00 0.46 7.52
CA GLY A 171 11.20 1.19 7.10
C GLY A 171 12.23 0.36 6.32
N ALA A 172 11.84 -0.82 5.81
CA ALA A 172 12.72 -1.71 5.06
C ALA A 172 13.27 -1.06 3.78
N ILE A 173 12.45 -0.21 3.16
CA ILE A 173 12.81 0.54 1.96
C ILE A 173 12.46 2.01 2.17
N PRO A 174 13.35 2.97 1.84
CA PRO A 174 13.05 4.39 1.90
C PRO A 174 11.90 4.76 0.95
N VAL A 175 10.88 5.44 1.47
CA VAL A 175 9.71 5.91 0.71
C VAL A 175 9.63 7.42 0.79
N LYS A 176 9.38 8.09 -0.33
CA LYS A 176 9.26 9.55 -0.44
C LYS A 176 7.96 10.08 0.11
N ALA A 177 6.85 9.44 -0.24
CA ALA A 177 5.53 9.77 0.27
C ALA A 177 4.56 8.60 0.07
N CYS A 178 3.57 8.50 0.96
CA CYS A 178 2.55 7.47 0.96
C CYS A 178 1.16 8.10 0.87
N VAL A 179 0.31 7.53 0.04
CA VAL A 179 -1.11 7.84 -0.08
C VAL A 179 -1.91 6.61 0.33
N LEU A 180 -2.90 6.82 1.17
CA LEU A 180 -3.84 5.81 1.65
C LEU A 180 -5.26 6.23 1.24
N ASP A 181 -5.89 5.47 0.37
CA ASP A 181 -7.28 5.71 -0.04
C ASP A 181 -8.22 4.73 0.64
N SER A 182 -9.16 5.27 1.39
CA SER A 182 -10.16 4.50 2.14
C SER A 182 -9.56 3.28 2.87
N PRO A 183 -8.46 3.44 3.65
CA PRO A 183 -7.69 2.31 4.14
C PRO A 183 -8.42 1.51 5.22
N ALA A 184 -8.35 0.19 5.12
CA ALA A 184 -8.77 -0.74 6.17
C ALA A 184 -7.71 -0.78 7.27
N ILE A 185 -7.79 0.14 8.21
CA ILE A 185 -6.74 0.43 9.20
C ILE A 185 -6.80 -0.47 10.43
N SER A 186 -7.92 -1.13 10.69
CA SER A 186 -8.11 -1.94 11.89
C SER A 186 -8.48 -3.38 11.55
N MET A 187 -7.69 -4.32 12.03
CA MET A 187 -8.01 -5.75 11.92
C MET A 187 -9.25 -6.12 12.75
N LEU A 188 -9.44 -5.50 13.90
CA LEU A 188 -10.64 -5.69 14.72
C LEU A 188 -11.88 -5.22 13.97
N TYR A 189 -11.83 -4.05 13.33
CA TYR A 189 -12.94 -3.60 12.50
C TYR A 189 -13.22 -4.57 11.36
N SER A 190 -12.17 -5.04 10.68
CA SER A 190 -12.29 -6.01 9.59
C SER A 190 -12.90 -7.32 10.07
N GLN A 191 -12.53 -7.80 11.24
CA GLN A 191 -13.11 -9.00 11.87
C GLN A 191 -14.60 -8.84 12.18
N LEU A 192 -15.02 -7.66 12.64
CA LEU A 192 -16.40 -7.42 13.02
C LEU A 192 -17.33 -7.18 11.83
N ASN A 193 -16.82 -6.56 10.77
CA ASN A 193 -17.68 -5.96 9.73
C ASN A 193 -17.39 -6.49 8.32
N ILE A 194 -16.32 -7.27 8.11
CA ILE A 194 -15.94 -7.80 6.79
C ILE A 194 -15.87 -9.34 6.85
N PRO A 195 -17.01 -10.04 6.69
CA PRO A 195 -17.07 -11.51 6.86
C PRO A 195 -16.04 -12.28 6.03
N ASN A 196 -15.77 -11.82 4.80
CA ASN A 196 -14.81 -12.48 3.91
C ASN A 196 -13.34 -12.37 4.35
N ALA A 197 -13.02 -11.55 5.36
CA ALA A 197 -11.67 -11.44 5.91
C ALA A 197 -11.42 -12.45 7.04
N HIS A 198 -12.45 -13.05 7.63
CA HIS A 198 -12.37 -13.85 8.85
C HIS A 198 -11.39 -15.01 8.73
N GLY A 199 -11.41 -15.77 7.64
CA GLY A 199 -10.51 -16.91 7.43
C GLY A 199 -9.05 -16.51 7.46
N ASN A 200 -8.68 -15.46 6.76
CA ASN A 200 -7.31 -14.95 6.70
C ASN A 200 -6.88 -14.34 8.04
N LEU A 201 -7.77 -13.58 8.70
CA LEU A 201 -7.48 -13.00 10.02
C LEU A 201 -7.27 -14.08 11.08
N LYS A 202 -8.10 -15.14 11.08
CA LYS A 202 -7.91 -16.30 11.95
C LYS A 202 -6.56 -16.97 11.69
N PHE A 203 -6.24 -17.20 10.42
CA PHE A 203 -5.00 -17.87 10.04
C PHE A 203 -3.76 -17.07 10.46
N PHE A 204 -3.69 -15.80 10.10
CA PHE A 204 -2.50 -14.98 10.38
C PHE A 204 -2.37 -14.51 11.82
N TYR A 205 -3.49 -14.25 12.51
CA TYR A 205 -3.47 -13.58 13.81
C TYR A 205 -4.11 -14.40 14.93
N GLY A 206 -4.67 -15.56 14.62
CA GLY A 206 -5.15 -16.55 15.59
C GLY A 206 -6.39 -16.12 16.38
N PHE A 207 -7.22 -15.23 15.84
CA PHE A 207 -8.48 -14.87 16.47
C PHE A 207 -9.69 -15.17 15.59
N ASP A 208 -10.69 -15.84 16.18
CA ASP A 208 -11.91 -16.27 15.50
C ASP A 208 -13.02 -15.20 15.52
N ASN A 209 -12.97 -14.32 16.50
CA ASN A 209 -13.99 -13.30 16.76
C ASN A 209 -13.39 -12.10 17.51
N ALA A 210 -14.18 -11.06 17.71
CA ALA A 210 -13.74 -9.85 18.40
C ALA A 210 -13.29 -10.09 19.84
N GLU A 211 -13.88 -11.09 20.52
CA GLU A 211 -13.56 -11.41 21.92
C GLU A 211 -12.19 -12.04 22.05
N SER A 212 -11.74 -12.79 21.04
CA SER A 212 -10.41 -13.40 20.99
C SER A 212 -9.33 -12.44 20.45
N TYR A 213 -9.71 -11.24 20.03
CA TYR A 213 -8.77 -10.23 19.57
C TYR A 213 -7.81 -9.81 20.69
N SER A 214 -6.53 -9.79 20.37
CA SER A 214 -5.47 -9.36 21.28
C SER A 214 -4.60 -8.32 20.61
N THR A 215 -4.57 -7.12 21.16
CA THR A 215 -3.70 -6.04 20.68
C THR A 215 -2.23 -6.43 20.68
N GLU A 216 -1.80 -7.24 21.63
CA GLU A 216 -0.41 -7.72 21.72
C GLU A 216 -0.04 -8.62 20.55
N LYS A 217 -0.95 -9.52 20.15
CA LYS A 217 -0.72 -10.44 19.02
C LYS A 217 -0.67 -9.72 17.68
N VAL A 218 -1.47 -8.66 17.48
CA VAL A 218 -1.57 -7.95 16.22
C VAL A 218 -0.76 -6.65 16.19
N TYR A 219 -0.15 -6.27 17.32
CA TYR A 219 0.52 -4.98 17.50
C TYR A 219 1.50 -4.63 16.36
N GLY A 220 2.25 -5.61 15.90
CA GLY A 220 3.23 -5.41 14.84
C GLY A 220 2.62 -5.06 13.48
N LEU A 221 1.40 -5.51 13.20
CA LEU A 221 0.80 -5.47 11.87
C LEU A 221 -0.55 -4.74 11.79
N ASP A 222 -1.22 -4.49 12.92
CA ASP A 222 -2.43 -3.68 12.96
C ASP A 222 -2.09 -2.22 13.24
N PRO A 223 -2.21 -1.31 12.26
CA PRO A 223 -1.89 0.09 12.46
C PRO A 223 -2.73 0.75 13.56
N PHE A 224 -3.99 0.34 13.71
CA PHE A 224 -4.84 0.85 14.75
C PHE A 224 -4.36 0.42 16.15
N ALA A 225 -4.12 -0.89 16.35
CA ALA A 225 -3.59 -1.39 17.62
C ALA A 225 -2.24 -0.75 17.98
N ARG A 226 -1.35 -0.62 17.00
CA ARG A 226 -0.02 -0.03 17.18
C ARG A 226 -0.05 1.44 17.56
N ASN A 227 -0.91 2.20 16.94
CA ASN A 227 -1.00 3.65 17.14
C ASN A 227 -1.94 4.04 18.30
N CYS A 228 -2.92 3.18 18.62
CA CYS A 228 -3.93 3.43 19.65
C CYS A 228 -3.78 2.49 20.88
N SER A 229 -2.66 1.80 21.05
CA SER A 229 -2.45 0.75 22.05
C SER A 229 -2.47 1.20 23.50
N LYS A 230 -2.53 2.50 23.80
CA LYS A 230 -2.70 3.03 25.16
C LYS A 230 -4.15 3.20 25.58
N ILE A 231 -5.08 2.82 24.72
CA ILE A 231 -6.49 2.72 25.09
C ILE A 231 -6.62 1.43 25.90
N GLU A 232 -6.66 1.59 27.23
CA GLU A 232 -6.55 0.47 28.20
C GLU A 232 -7.79 -0.40 28.27
N ASP A 233 -8.91 0.01 27.66
CA ASP A 233 -10.17 -0.70 27.75
C ASP A 233 -10.54 -1.33 26.39
N LYS A 234 -10.79 -2.66 26.40
CA LYS A 234 -11.35 -3.36 25.23
C LYS A 234 -12.69 -2.76 24.76
N ALA A 235 -13.43 -2.11 25.68
CA ALA A 235 -14.62 -1.35 25.33
C ALA A 235 -14.34 -0.18 24.40
N ASP A 236 -13.11 0.37 24.39
CA ASP A 236 -12.72 1.45 23.52
C ASP A 236 -12.53 1.02 22.07
N TYR A 237 -12.27 -0.26 21.82
CA TYR A 237 -12.30 -0.84 20.46
C TYR A 237 -13.72 -1.03 19.92
N THR A 238 -14.72 -1.09 20.80
CA THR A 238 -16.14 -1.04 20.40
C THR A 238 -16.58 0.34 19.92
N LEU A 239 -15.72 1.34 20.04
CA LEU A 239 -15.90 2.66 19.42
C LEU A 239 -16.01 2.63 17.91
N ILE A 240 -15.60 1.53 17.30
CA ILE A 240 -15.86 1.20 15.90
C ILE A 240 -17.37 1.29 15.56
N ASN A 241 -18.25 1.23 16.55
CA ASN A 241 -19.68 1.40 16.40
C ASN A 241 -20.19 2.86 16.52
N GLY A 242 -19.38 3.84 16.14
CA GLY A 242 -19.86 5.23 15.96
C GLY A 242 -19.56 6.20 17.12
N ARG A 243 -18.71 5.86 18.06
CA ARG A 243 -18.22 6.79 19.07
C ARG A 243 -16.89 7.42 18.63
N TYR A 244 -16.81 8.73 18.70
CA TYR A 244 -15.56 9.47 18.53
C TYR A 244 -14.81 9.52 19.87
N LEU A 245 -13.50 9.20 19.87
CA LEU A 245 -12.65 9.51 21.01
C LEU A 245 -12.61 11.02 21.22
N SER A 246 -12.70 11.45 22.48
CA SER A 246 -12.55 12.85 22.82
C SER A 246 -11.12 13.33 22.48
N SER A 247 -10.97 14.64 22.30
CA SER A 247 -9.64 15.23 22.06
C SER A 247 -8.66 14.94 23.20
N THR A 248 -9.17 14.76 24.44
CA THR A 248 -8.37 14.42 25.63
C THR A 248 -7.88 12.97 25.58
N GLU A 249 -8.71 12.02 25.14
CA GLU A 249 -8.32 10.63 24.96
C GLU A 249 -7.31 10.50 23.83
N LEU A 250 -7.55 11.21 22.71
CA LEU A 250 -6.62 11.24 21.58
C LEU A 250 -5.25 11.83 21.93
N SER A 251 -5.18 12.81 22.85
CA SER A 251 -3.91 13.41 23.28
C SER A 251 -3.03 12.46 24.09
N LYS A 252 -3.62 11.43 24.71
CA LYS A 252 -2.91 10.42 25.51
C LYS A 252 -2.27 9.32 24.66
N CYS A 253 -2.73 9.16 23.42
CA CYS A 253 -2.20 8.14 22.53
C CYS A 253 -0.94 8.68 21.83
N THR A 254 0.14 7.95 21.87
CA THR A 254 1.37 8.29 21.15
C THR A 254 1.78 7.11 20.31
N SER A 255 1.95 7.30 19.01
CA SER A 255 2.54 6.27 18.17
C SER A 255 3.96 5.95 18.66
N LYS A 256 4.28 4.67 18.75
CA LYS A 256 5.64 4.22 19.05
C LYS A 256 6.51 4.11 17.79
N ARG A 257 5.90 4.12 16.63
CA ARG A 257 6.60 4.07 15.33
C ARG A 257 6.21 5.28 14.51
N ILE A 258 7.17 6.17 14.31
CA ILE A 258 7.03 7.30 13.41
C ILE A 258 7.84 6.97 12.18
N THR A 259 7.19 6.92 11.03
CA THR A 259 7.91 6.84 9.77
C THR A 259 8.42 8.22 9.36
N ARG A 260 9.55 8.28 8.67
CA ARG A 260 10.00 9.52 8.02
C ARG A 260 9.25 9.82 6.72
N CYS A 261 8.47 8.86 6.24
CA CYS A 261 7.66 9.00 5.04
C CYS A 261 6.44 9.88 5.32
N PRO A 262 6.21 10.97 4.58
CA PRO A 262 4.95 11.71 4.64
C PRO A 262 3.77 10.82 4.24
N VAL A 263 2.69 10.82 5.04
CA VAL A 263 1.50 9.99 4.82
C VAL A 263 0.27 10.86 4.64
N LYS A 264 -0.52 10.61 3.60
CA LYS A 264 -1.80 11.30 3.41
C LYS A 264 -2.95 10.30 3.29
N PHE A 265 -4.01 10.58 4.05
CA PHE A 265 -5.26 9.83 4.04
C PHE A 265 -6.28 10.54 3.15
N PHE A 266 -6.92 9.78 2.28
CA PHE A 266 -8.07 10.17 1.48
C PHE A 266 -9.26 9.34 1.94
N LEU A 267 -10.29 9.97 2.48
CA LEU A 267 -11.38 9.29 3.16
C LEU A 267 -12.72 9.73 2.60
N GLY A 268 -13.60 8.76 2.32
CA GLY A 268 -15.01 9.02 2.05
C GLY A 268 -15.78 9.19 3.35
N ALA A 269 -16.57 10.25 3.47
CA ALA A 269 -17.38 10.48 4.67
C ALA A 269 -18.52 9.47 4.83
N GLU A 270 -18.96 8.88 3.73
CA GLU A 270 -20.06 7.91 3.66
C GLU A 270 -19.55 6.47 3.43
N ASP A 271 -18.26 6.24 3.67
CA ASP A 271 -17.67 4.92 3.57
C ASP A 271 -18.18 4.00 4.69
N THR A 272 -18.99 3.00 4.30
CA THR A 272 -19.51 1.96 5.20
C THR A 272 -18.65 0.70 5.24
N THR A 273 -17.71 0.55 4.32
CA THR A 273 -16.80 -0.61 4.24
C THR A 273 -15.60 -0.42 5.17
N THR A 274 -14.95 0.74 5.08
CA THR A 274 -13.83 1.13 5.95
C THR A 274 -14.09 2.53 6.51
N PRO A 275 -14.96 2.65 7.52
CA PRO A 275 -15.39 3.96 8.00
C PRO A 275 -14.26 4.91 8.35
N ALA A 276 -14.40 6.14 7.90
CA ALA A 276 -13.37 7.19 7.98
C ALA A 276 -12.85 7.42 9.40
N PHE A 277 -13.66 7.18 10.43
CA PHE A 277 -13.29 7.52 11.81
C PHE A 277 -12.06 6.75 12.31
N ALA A 278 -11.92 5.45 11.99
CA ALA A 278 -10.75 4.65 12.41
C ALA A 278 -9.46 5.21 11.79
N SER A 279 -9.51 5.57 10.52
CA SER A 279 -8.41 6.21 9.80
C SER A 279 -8.11 7.61 10.34
N GLN A 280 -9.13 8.39 10.70
CA GLN A 280 -8.95 9.69 11.33
C GLN A 280 -8.29 9.59 12.72
N LEU A 281 -8.57 8.52 13.48
CA LEU A 281 -7.90 8.26 14.75
C LEU A 281 -6.41 8.01 14.53
N VAL A 282 -6.06 7.09 13.65
CA VAL A 282 -4.66 6.80 13.31
C VAL A 282 -3.95 8.05 12.77
N TYR A 283 -4.59 8.79 11.86
CA TYR A 283 -4.08 10.08 11.38
C TYR A 283 -3.73 11.03 12.53
N LYS A 284 -4.65 11.22 13.46
CA LYS A 284 -4.44 12.12 14.61
C LYS A 284 -3.30 11.64 15.51
N GLN A 285 -3.19 10.33 15.72
CA GLN A 285 -2.10 9.74 16.50
C GLN A 285 -0.74 9.97 15.84
N LEU A 286 -0.63 9.69 14.57
CA LEU A 286 0.59 9.93 13.79
C LEU A 286 0.97 11.41 13.83
N LYS A 287 -0.01 12.31 13.68
CA LYS A 287 0.20 13.77 13.75
C LYS A 287 0.69 14.20 15.12
N ASN A 288 0.07 13.72 16.20
CA ASN A 288 0.47 14.03 17.58
C ASN A 288 1.87 13.51 17.91
N ALA A 289 2.27 12.41 17.29
CA ALA A 289 3.62 11.86 17.41
C ALA A 289 4.68 12.62 16.59
N GLY A 290 4.28 13.67 15.86
CA GLY A 290 5.21 14.47 15.03
C GLY A 290 5.40 13.95 13.60
N GLN A 291 4.61 12.96 13.18
CA GLN A 291 4.61 12.46 11.80
C GLN A 291 4.08 13.53 10.85
N LEU A 292 4.77 13.73 9.72
CA LEU A 292 4.23 14.56 8.64
C LEU A 292 3.07 13.81 7.97
N THR A 293 1.86 14.23 8.30
CA THR A 293 0.64 13.57 7.83
C THR A 293 -0.48 14.58 7.56
N SER A 294 -1.36 14.25 6.62
CA SER A 294 -2.58 15.00 6.34
C SER A 294 -3.75 14.05 6.04
N CYS A 295 -4.96 14.58 6.09
CA CYS A 295 -6.18 13.83 5.86
C CYS A 295 -7.19 14.71 5.14
N ASP A 296 -7.68 14.24 4.01
CA ASP A 296 -8.79 14.85 3.28
C ASP A 296 -10.04 13.97 3.46
N LEU A 297 -11.17 14.59 3.82
CA LEU A 297 -12.46 13.94 3.96
C LEU A 297 -13.40 14.45 2.87
N TYR A 298 -13.88 13.57 2.02
CA TYR A 298 -14.78 13.87 0.91
C TYR A 298 -16.22 13.58 1.30
N ILE A 299 -17.04 14.63 1.40
CA ILE A 299 -18.47 14.52 1.73
C ILE A 299 -19.24 13.98 0.53
N GLY A 300 -20.20 13.10 0.77
CA GLY A 300 -20.97 12.44 -0.27
C GLY A 300 -20.24 11.32 -1.01
N VAL A 301 -19.07 10.90 -0.48
CA VAL A 301 -18.22 9.89 -1.10
C VAL A 301 -18.15 8.65 -0.21
N GLY A 302 -18.36 7.49 -0.83
CA GLY A 302 -18.28 6.17 -0.19
C GLY A 302 -16.87 5.59 -0.19
N HIS A 303 -16.79 4.25 -0.23
CA HIS A 303 -15.54 3.50 -0.23
C HIS A 303 -14.74 3.74 -1.52
N CYS A 304 -13.40 3.91 -1.43
CA CYS A 304 -12.48 4.23 -2.53
C CYS A 304 -12.81 5.59 -3.16
N THR A 305 -12.16 6.63 -2.64
CA THR A 305 -12.48 8.02 -3.01
C THR A 305 -12.19 8.33 -4.47
N ASP A 306 -11.19 7.67 -5.04
CA ASP A 306 -10.80 7.76 -6.44
C ASP A 306 -11.91 7.29 -7.39
N GLN A 307 -12.69 6.28 -7.01
CA GLN A 307 -13.73 5.67 -7.84
C GLN A 307 -15.12 6.26 -7.58
N ASN A 308 -15.42 6.60 -6.33
CA ASN A 308 -16.76 7.01 -5.92
C ASN A 308 -16.96 8.53 -5.83
N SER A 309 -15.95 9.32 -6.17
CA SER A 309 -16.09 10.76 -6.31
C SER A 309 -16.61 11.15 -7.69
N LYS A 310 -17.16 12.38 -7.77
CA LYS A 310 -17.62 12.94 -9.05
C LYS A 310 -16.49 12.95 -10.08
N VAL A 311 -16.77 12.41 -11.26
CA VAL A 311 -15.88 12.48 -12.43
C VAL A 311 -15.70 13.94 -12.86
N ILE A 312 -14.48 14.36 -13.01
CA ILE A 312 -14.11 15.72 -13.46
C ILE A 312 -13.58 15.75 -14.90
N GLY A 313 -13.33 14.59 -15.49
CA GLY A 313 -12.82 14.46 -16.85
C GLY A 313 -12.36 13.04 -17.13
N THR A 314 -11.60 12.92 -18.23
CA THR A 314 -10.98 11.66 -18.65
C THR A 314 -9.52 11.87 -18.99
N PHE A 315 -8.73 10.81 -18.89
CA PHE A 315 -7.35 10.74 -19.40
C PHE A 315 -7.15 9.48 -20.23
N SER A 316 -6.16 9.50 -21.09
CA SER A 316 -5.78 8.32 -21.88
C SER A 316 -4.48 7.72 -21.40
N TYR A 317 -4.45 6.40 -21.31
CA TYR A 317 -3.24 5.63 -21.14
C TYR A 317 -3.23 4.51 -22.19
N ARG A 318 -2.23 4.54 -23.05
CA ARG A 318 -2.15 3.68 -24.25
C ARG A 318 -3.39 3.87 -25.13
N ASP A 319 -4.11 2.81 -25.43
CA ASP A 319 -5.30 2.75 -26.29
C ASP A 319 -6.62 2.88 -25.52
N LYS A 320 -6.57 3.10 -24.21
CA LYS A 320 -7.75 3.18 -23.35
C LYS A 320 -7.93 4.55 -22.74
N THR A 321 -9.20 4.92 -22.52
CA THR A 321 -9.61 6.14 -21.84
C THR A 321 -10.25 5.79 -20.50
N TYR A 322 -9.88 6.52 -19.45
CA TYR A 322 -10.29 6.30 -18.07
C TYR A 322 -10.92 7.57 -17.49
N ASN A 323 -11.92 7.41 -16.67
CA ASN A 323 -12.47 8.51 -15.90
C ASN A 323 -11.45 8.97 -14.84
N ILE A 324 -11.48 10.28 -14.54
CA ILE A 324 -10.64 10.85 -13.48
C ILE A 324 -11.50 11.68 -12.53
N THR A 325 -11.16 11.60 -11.25
CA THR A 325 -11.84 12.30 -10.16
C THR A 325 -10.90 13.30 -9.49
N LYS A 326 -11.46 14.20 -8.70
CA LYS A 326 -10.65 15.16 -7.95
C LYS A 326 -9.69 14.48 -6.97
N PRO A 327 -10.09 13.49 -6.15
CA PRO A 327 -9.13 12.76 -5.28
C PRO A 327 -7.95 12.20 -6.03
N THR A 328 -8.14 11.61 -7.20
CA THR A 328 -7.05 11.08 -8.04
C THR A 328 -6.00 12.15 -8.35
N VAL A 329 -6.44 13.32 -8.78
CA VAL A 329 -5.54 14.44 -9.06
C VAL A 329 -4.84 14.92 -7.78
N ASP A 330 -5.57 15.05 -6.68
CA ASP A 330 -5.03 15.50 -5.39
C ASP A 330 -3.95 14.53 -4.84
N MET A 331 -4.08 13.23 -5.12
CA MET A 331 -3.07 12.21 -4.77
C MET A 331 -1.75 12.43 -5.51
N ALA A 332 -1.80 12.64 -6.82
CA ALA A 332 -0.60 12.93 -7.61
C ALA A 332 0.04 14.27 -7.19
N LEU A 333 -0.76 15.30 -6.99
CA LEU A 333 -0.29 16.61 -6.53
C LEU A 333 0.32 16.54 -5.11
N TRP A 334 -0.15 15.63 -4.26
CA TRP A 334 0.49 15.37 -2.98
C TRP A 334 1.91 14.82 -3.16
N TRP A 335 2.09 13.84 -4.03
CA TRP A 335 3.42 13.30 -4.30
C TRP A 335 4.36 14.31 -4.94
N ALA A 336 3.85 15.18 -5.81
CA ALA A 336 4.65 16.25 -6.43
C ALA A 336 5.34 17.15 -5.39
N ARG A 337 4.73 17.36 -4.23
CA ARG A 337 5.34 18.12 -3.10
C ARG A 337 6.59 17.47 -2.52
N PHE A 338 6.78 16.17 -2.75
CA PHE A 338 7.90 15.38 -2.25
C PHE A 338 8.81 14.88 -3.38
N GLY A 339 8.80 15.60 -4.50
CA GLY A 339 9.64 15.30 -5.66
C GLY A 339 9.00 14.34 -6.66
N GLY A 340 7.72 13.99 -6.52
CA GLY A 340 6.97 13.24 -7.53
C GLY A 340 6.87 13.98 -8.86
N TYR A 341 6.32 13.32 -9.89
CA TYR A 341 6.02 14.01 -11.14
C TYR A 341 4.85 14.96 -10.92
N ASP A 342 4.99 16.20 -11.37
CA ASP A 342 3.98 17.26 -11.34
C ASP A 342 3.22 17.41 -12.68
N ASP A 343 3.71 16.75 -13.71
CA ASP A 343 3.17 16.73 -15.04
C ASP A 343 2.10 15.63 -15.17
N LEU A 344 0.87 16.01 -14.89
CA LEU A 344 -0.29 15.14 -15.01
C LEU A 344 -0.55 14.77 -16.49
N PRO A 345 -1.22 13.64 -16.77
CA PRO A 345 -1.68 13.35 -18.11
C PRO A 345 -2.67 14.43 -18.57
N THR A 346 -2.78 14.63 -19.89
CA THR A 346 -3.79 15.54 -20.43
C THR A 346 -5.18 15.09 -20.00
N ILE A 347 -5.89 15.97 -19.31
CA ILE A 347 -7.25 15.71 -18.84
C ILE A 347 -8.22 16.39 -19.79
N THR A 348 -9.13 15.61 -20.39
CA THR A 348 -10.29 16.13 -21.11
C THR A 348 -11.41 16.34 -20.08
N PRO A 349 -11.87 17.59 -19.85
CA PRO A 349 -12.93 17.86 -18.86
C PRO A 349 -14.20 17.06 -19.14
N ALA A 350 -14.93 16.71 -18.09
CA ALA A 350 -16.30 16.20 -18.22
C ALA A 350 -17.22 17.35 -18.71
N GLU A 351 -18.19 17.00 -19.57
CA GLU A 351 -19.21 17.95 -20.04
C GLU A 351 -20.20 18.33 -18.93
#